data_a528738885ee35cec3a1664a6f2345d1
#
_entry.id   a528738885ee35cec3a1664a6f2345d1
#
_cell.length_a   1.000
_cell.length_b   1.000
_cell.length_c   1.000
_cell.angle_alpha   90.00
_cell.angle_beta   90.00
_cell.angle_gamma   90.00
#
_symmetry.space_group_name_H-M   'P 1'
#
loop_
_entity.id
_entity.type
_entity.pdbx_description
1 polymer ?
#
loop_
_entity_poly.entity_id
_entity_poly.type
_entity_poly.pdbx_seq_one_letter_code
_entity_poly.pdbx_strand_id
1 'polypeptide(L)'
;TYYRIFSDVPQGAWYEPALRACYEHGAVTRQTGDFRPGDPITREELAVMLIRALGYGPIAGLAEDDPLPFRDVTTNKGHIAMAYELGLVSGMGNDLFVPDRYATREQAAVMLSRLYDKLHPAQTANEAMVLLRSGEEAEDLSGYQTVILTAGTLTGGQNPRLALSVSNTQKQVMETATASGQTVLLGISGQSGVLKSTAAAATAVAEALTDSSYDGVYLNITPSAENGDTLAAFVQALRAAVPEKKLYVAASAPARREAIPDYQALGKAADRIVLQVSGHEDTDGAVPVYAMEPLETVYYALSALNDQISGEKLALLLTAEGHGRKGTGKPTAFSGDTVAALEAKGRTYYSDRYACAYLETKDTVVWYLNEKALEARQQLLRCFGVSSCCLSTPNGTLHAQES
;
A
#
# COMPACT_ATOMS: atom_id res chain seq x y z
N THR A 1 6.60 21.92 -33.31
CA THR A 1 8.03 21.58 -33.57
C THR A 1 8.21 20.11 -33.24
N TYR A 2 8.68 19.31 -34.21
CA TYR A 2 8.99 17.89 -34.01
C TYR A 2 10.14 17.75 -33.03
N TYR A 3 9.96 17.00 -31.95
CA TYR A 3 11.00 16.68 -30.99
C TYR A 3 11.41 15.22 -31.13
N ARG A 4 12.63 14.99 -31.60
CA ARG A 4 13.20 13.66 -31.79
C ARG A 4 13.65 13.09 -30.45
N ILE A 5 13.08 11.94 -30.06
CA ILE A 5 13.38 11.29 -28.78
C ILE A 5 14.76 10.61 -28.84
N PHE A 6 15.03 9.83 -29.90
CA PHE A 6 16.28 9.11 -30.12
C PHE A 6 16.90 9.49 -31.47
N SER A 7 18.23 9.57 -31.52
CA SER A 7 18.96 9.99 -32.72
C SER A 7 18.88 9.00 -33.88
N ASP A 8 18.70 7.72 -33.56
CA ASP A 8 18.63 6.60 -34.51
C ASP A 8 17.19 6.23 -34.93
N VAL A 9 16.17 6.96 -34.45
CA VAL A 9 14.78 6.77 -34.84
C VAL A 9 14.39 7.75 -35.94
N PRO A 10 14.11 7.28 -37.19
CA PRO A 10 13.69 8.17 -38.28
C PRO A 10 12.33 8.83 -37.98
N GLN A 11 12.18 10.07 -38.43
CA GLN A 11 10.90 10.76 -38.38
C GLN A 11 9.85 10.02 -39.26
N GLY A 12 8.69 9.76 -38.67
CA GLY A 12 7.60 9.05 -39.35
C GLY A 12 7.81 7.53 -39.42
N ALA A 13 8.72 6.98 -38.69
CA ALA A 13 8.82 5.53 -38.51
C ALA A 13 7.50 4.96 -38.00
N TRP A 14 7.06 3.83 -38.54
CA TRP A 14 5.74 3.25 -38.20
C TRP A 14 5.59 2.93 -36.69
N TYR A 15 6.69 2.70 -35.98
CA TYR A 15 6.73 2.41 -34.54
C TYR A 15 6.93 3.68 -33.68
N GLU A 16 7.16 4.84 -34.28
CA GLU A 16 7.44 6.09 -33.55
C GLU A 16 6.32 6.47 -32.56
N PRO A 17 5.01 6.36 -32.86
CA PRO A 17 3.95 6.66 -31.91
C PRO A 17 3.99 5.75 -30.67
N ALA A 18 4.23 4.45 -30.86
CA ALA A 18 4.35 3.49 -29.76
C ALA A 18 5.59 3.76 -28.92
N LEU A 19 6.74 4.07 -29.56
CA LEU A 19 7.96 4.43 -28.86
C LEU A 19 7.79 5.72 -28.04
N ARG A 20 7.07 6.70 -28.56
CA ARG A 20 6.75 7.93 -27.87
C ARG A 20 5.92 7.64 -26.60
N ALA A 21 4.88 6.83 -26.72
CA ALA A 21 4.08 6.41 -25.56
C ALA A 21 4.96 5.69 -24.50
N CYS A 22 5.80 4.73 -24.92
CA CYS A 22 6.73 4.05 -24.03
C CYS A 22 7.70 5.03 -23.32
N TYR A 23 8.16 6.05 -24.01
CA TYR A 23 9.04 7.08 -23.45
C TYR A 23 8.28 8.00 -22.48
N GLU A 24 7.10 8.44 -22.83
CA GLU A 24 6.25 9.30 -21.98
C GLU A 24 5.82 8.59 -20.69
N HIS A 25 5.59 7.28 -20.77
CA HIS A 25 5.31 6.43 -19.59
C HIS A 25 6.55 5.88 -18.89
N GLY A 26 7.76 6.30 -19.30
CA GLY A 26 9.01 5.93 -18.65
C GLY A 26 9.49 4.51 -18.89
N ALA A 27 8.78 3.70 -19.69
CA ALA A 27 9.18 2.33 -20.03
C ALA A 27 10.52 2.27 -20.78
N VAL A 28 10.79 3.30 -21.60
CA VAL A 28 12.03 3.51 -22.33
C VAL A 28 12.63 4.84 -21.88
N THR A 29 13.96 4.90 -21.67
CA THR A 29 14.65 6.12 -21.24
C THR A 29 15.83 6.44 -22.16
N ARG A 30 16.21 7.71 -22.24
CA ARG A 30 17.41 8.16 -22.96
C ARG A 30 18.74 7.77 -22.31
N GLN A 31 18.70 7.35 -21.06
CA GLN A 31 19.91 6.97 -20.33
C GLN A 31 20.63 5.77 -20.93
N THR A 32 19.92 4.98 -21.74
CA THR A 32 20.45 3.81 -22.43
C THR A 32 21.10 4.12 -23.80
N GLY A 33 21.18 5.40 -24.23
CA GLY A 33 21.72 5.82 -25.52
C GLY A 33 20.72 5.73 -26.67
N ASP A 34 21.14 5.15 -27.81
CA ASP A 34 20.27 4.93 -28.98
C ASP A 34 19.21 3.87 -28.70
N PHE A 35 18.07 3.96 -29.39
CA PHE A 35 16.97 3.01 -29.22
C PHE A 35 17.24 1.64 -29.87
N ARG A 36 18.05 1.64 -30.95
CA ARG A 36 18.44 0.42 -31.70
C ARG A 36 17.24 -0.36 -32.22
N PRO A 37 16.35 0.25 -33.02
CA PRO A 37 15.07 -0.35 -33.39
C PRO A 37 15.16 -1.63 -34.23
N GLY A 38 16.30 -1.88 -34.84
CA GLY A 38 16.55 -3.10 -35.63
C GLY A 38 17.21 -4.25 -34.85
N ASP A 39 17.62 -4.02 -33.62
CA ASP A 39 18.32 -5.04 -32.83
C ASP A 39 17.34 -5.94 -32.07
N PRO A 40 17.65 -7.22 -31.88
CA PRO A 40 16.90 -8.09 -31.00
C PRO A 40 17.01 -7.60 -29.54
N ILE A 41 15.92 -7.65 -28.81
CA ILE A 41 15.89 -7.28 -27.38
C ILE A 41 16.38 -8.46 -26.51
N THR A 42 17.20 -8.18 -25.51
CA THR A 42 17.62 -9.19 -24.54
C THR A 42 16.55 -9.43 -23.48
N ARG A 43 16.66 -10.54 -22.75
CA ARG A 43 15.76 -10.86 -21.64
C ARG A 43 15.86 -9.84 -20.51
N GLU A 44 17.08 -9.34 -20.23
CA GLU A 44 17.30 -8.27 -19.26
C GLU A 44 16.64 -6.97 -19.70
N GLU A 45 16.89 -6.51 -20.93
CA GLU A 45 16.29 -5.28 -21.46
C GLU A 45 14.77 -5.34 -21.40
N LEU A 46 14.18 -6.49 -21.74
CA LEU A 46 12.72 -6.64 -21.68
C LEU A 46 12.22 -6.60 -20.23
N ALA A 47 12.88 -7.27 -19.28
CA ALA A 47 12.50 -7.21 -17.85
C ALA A 47 12.57 -5.78 -17.30
N VAL A 48 13.62 -5.03 -17.65
CA VAL A 48 13.76 -3.62 -17.26
C VAL A 48 12.62 -2.78 -17.83
N MET A 49 12.27 -2.97 -19.10
CA MET A 49 11.16 -2.24 -19.72
C MET A 49 9.81 -2.56 -19.06
N LEU A 50 9.55 -3.81 -18.68
CA LEU A 50 8.31 -4.21 -17.99
C LEU A 50 8.17 -3.53 -16.63
N ILE A 51 9.22 -3.52 -15.83
CA ILE A 51 9.21 -2.86 -14.51
C ILE A 51 9.04 -1.35 -14.63
N ARG A 52 9.71 -0.74 -15.61
CA ARG A 52 9.53 0.69 -15.90
C ARG A 52 8.14 1.01 -16.43
N ALA A 53 7.53 0.14 -17.25
CA ALA A 53 6.16 0.30 -17.74
C ALA A 53 5.12 0.27 -16.61
N LEU A 54 5.41 -0.45 -15.50
CA LEU A 54 4.61 -0.41 -14.28
C LEU A 54 4.85 0.87 -13.43
N GLY A 55 5.78 1.74 -13.81
CA GLY A 55 6.16 2.92 -13.03
C GLY A 55 7.13 2.63 -11.87
N TYR A 56 7.67 1.40 -11.76
CA TYR A 56 8.51 0.98 -10.63
C TYR A 56 10.02 1.14 -10.89
N GLY A 57 10.41 1.73 -12.03
CA GLY A 57 11.82 2.05 -12.31
C GLY A 57 12.53 2.79 -11.17
N PRO A 58 11.94 3.84 -10.56
CA PRO A 58 12.55 4.57 -9.45
C PRO A 58 12.83 3.73 -8.20
N ILE A 59 12.01 2.72 -7.91
CA ILE A 59 12.17 1.85 -6.73
C ILE A 59 12.96 0.57 -7.04
N ALA A 60 13.13 0.20 -8.29
CA ALA A 60 13.89 -0.99 -8.68
C ALA A 60 15.36 -0.92 -8.24
N GLY A 61 15.96 0.27 -8.20
CA GLY A 61 17.32 0.46 -7.67
C GLY A 61 17.46 0.10 -6.19
N LEU A 62 16.36 0.14 -5.44
CA LEU A 62 16.34 -0.21 -4.02
C LEU A 62 16.31 -1.73 -3.81
N ALA A 63 15.87 -2.48 -4.81
CA ALA A 63 15.85 -3.95 -4.82
C ALA A 63 17.16 -4.59 -5.33
N GLU A 64 18.23 -3.81 -5.54
CA GLU A 64 19.53 -4.32 -6.03
C GLU A 64 20.15 -5.37 -5.08
N ASP A 65 19.89 -5.25 -3.78
CA ASP A 65 20.39 -6.17 -2.75
C ASP A 65 19.39 -7.29 -2.43
N ASP A 66 18.22 -7.33 -3.09
CA ASP A 66 17.24 -8.38 -2.87
C ASP A 66 17.78 -9.74 -3.35
N PRO A 67 17.50 -10.83 -2.61
CA PRO A 67 17.93 -12.14 -3.02
C PRO A 67 17.25 -12.56 -4.33
N LEU A 68 18.07 -12.98 -5.29
CA LEU A 68 17.63 -13.54 -6.56
C LEU A 68 17.91 -15.05 -6.60
N PRO A 69 17.01 -15.87 -7.14
CA PRO A 69 17.28 -17.28 -7.35
C PRO A 69 18.23 -17.53 -8.54
N PHE A 70 18.76 -16.46 -9.15
CA PHE A 70 19.60 -16.53 -10.36
C PHE A 70 21.02 -16.08 -10.05
N ARG A 71 21.97 -16.94 -10.35
CA ARG A 71 23.40 -16.70 -10.09
C ARG A 71 24.12 -15.90 -11.17
N ASP A 72 23.50 -15.74 -12.34
CA ASP A 72 24.09 -15.12 -13.54
C ASP A 72 23.63 -13.69 -13.79
N VAL A 73 22.85 -13.10 -12.86
CA VAL A 73 22.42 -11.71 -12.94
C VAL A 73 23.44 -10.82 -12.24
N THR A 74 24.10 -9.95 -12.99
CA THR A 74 25.13 -9.01 -12.50
C THR A 74 24.75 -7.55 -12.63
N THR A 75 23.83 -7.23 -13.55
CA THR A 75 23.34 -5.90 -13.87
C THR A 75 21.83 -5.83 -13.71
N ASN A 76 21.27 -4.64 -13.48
CA ASN A 76 19.83 -4.43 -13.30
C ASN A 76 19.16 -5.43 -12.34
N LYS A 77 19.89 -5.86 -11.31
CA LYS A 77 19.43 -6.86 -10.34
C LYS A 77 18.06 -6.50 -9.76
N GLY A 78 17.89 -5.25 -9.33
CA GLY A 78 16.63 -4.81 -8.73
C GLY A 78 15.45 -4.89 -9.70
N HIS A 79 15.64 -4.55 -10.97
CA HIS A 79 14.58 -4.72 -11.98
C HIS A 79 14.22 -6.20 -12.20
N ILE A 80 15.22 -7.07 -12.26
CA ILE A 80 15.00 -8.51 -12.46
C ILE A 80 14.39 -9.12 -11.20
N ALA A 81 14.82 -8.69 -10.00
CA ALA A 81 14.24 -9.13 -8.72
C ALA A 81 12.76 -8.78 -8.65
N MET A 82 12.40 -7.52 -8.93
CA MET A 82 11.00 -7.09 -8.96
C MET A 82 10.21 -7.82 -10.05
N ALA A 83 10.75 -7.99 -11.25
CA ALA A 83 10.07 -8.69 -12.33
C ALA A 83 9.82 -10.17 -11.99
N TYR A 84 10.74 -10.80 -11.29
CA TYR A 84 10.56 -12.18 -10.79
C TYR A 84 9.54 -12.26 -9.67
N GLU A 85 9.64 -11.39 -8.66
CA GLU A 85 8.70 -11.34 -7.54
C GLU A 85 7.26 -11.06 -7.99
N LEU A 86 7.09 -10.16 -8.94
CA LEU A 86 5.79 -9.88 -9.55
C LEU A 86 5.32 -10.99 -10.52
N GLY A 87 6.12 -12.02 -10.73
CA GLY A 87 5.78 -13.13 -11.61
C GLY A 87 5.79 -12.79 -13.11
N LEU A 88 6.40 -11.65 -13.51
CA LEU A 88 6.48 -11.22 -14.92
C LEU A 88 7.49 -12.06 -15.70
N VAL A 89 8.57 -12.45 -15.06
CA VAL A 89 9.65 -13.27 -15.65
C VAL A 89 9.87 -14.57 -14.87
N SER A 90 10.51 -15.53 -15.51
CA SER A 90 10.92 -16.80 -14.89
C SER A 90 12.35 -17.12 -15.32
N GLY A 91 13.04 -17.96 -14.55
CA GLY A 91 14.34 -18.50 -14.91
C GLY A 91 14.27 -19.47 -16.09
N MET A 92 15.46 -19.82 -16.60
CA MET A 92 15.64 -20.79 -17.71
C MET A 92 16.07 -22.18 -17.23
N GLY A 93 15.97 -22.42 -15.91
CA GLY A 93 16.46 -23.64 -15.25
C GLY A 93 17.89 -23.48 -14.74
N ASN A 94 18.33 -24.41 -13.88
CA ASN A 94 19.67 -24.46 -13.28
C ASN A 94 20.09 -23.13 -12.58
N ASP A 95 19.16 -22.46 -11.96
CA ASP A 95 19.37 -21.15 -11.29
C ASP A 95 19.92 -20.06 -12.24
N LEU A 96 19.49 -20.10 -13.50
CA LEU A 96 19.91 -19.14 -14.51
C LEU A 96 18.72 -18.33 -15.02
N PHE A 97 18.94 -17.02 -15.19
CA PHE A 97 18.04 -16.09 -15.89
C PHE A 97 18.42 -15.92 -17.36
N VAL A 98 19.70 -15.99 -17.65
CA VAL A 98 20.36 -15.76 -18.96
C VAL A 98 20.06 -14.36 -19.49
N PRO A 99 20.52 -13.29 -18.80
CA PRO A 99 20.14 -11.89 -19.06
C PRO A 99 20.48 -11.45 -20.49
N ASP A 100 21.67 -11.79 -21.00
CA ASP A 100 22.17 -11.37 -22.32
C ASP A 100 21.54 -12.13 -23.50
N ARG A 101 20.78 -13.20 -23.24
CA ARG A 101 20.12 -13.95 -24.29
C ARG A 101 18.96 -13.17 -24.87
N TYR A 102 18.84 -13.13 -26.18
CA TYR A 102 17.69 -12.53 -26.87
C TYR A 102 16.41 -13.26 -26.49
N ALA A 103 15.39 -12.47 -26.15
CA ALA A 103 14.07 -12.98 -25.85
C ALA A 103 13.44 -13.55 -27.16
N THR A 104 12.89 -14.77 -27.08
CA THR A 104 12.12 -15.31 -28.20
C THR A 104 10.74 -14.64 -28.26
N ARG A 105 10.06 -14.70 -29.41
CA ARG A 105 8.70 -14.16 -29.58
C ARG A 105 7.72 -14.76 -28.56
N GLU A 106 7.83 -16.06 -28.27
CA GLU A 106 6.99 -16.73 -27.28
C GLU A 106 7.29 -16.23 -25.85
N GLN A 107 8.57 -16.03 -25.49
CA GLN A 107 8.95 -15.47 -24.20
C GLN A 107 8.43 -14.04 -24.05
N ALA A 108 8.61 -13.20 -25.06
CA ALA A 108 8.08 -11.84 -25.05
C ALA A 108 6.54 -11.82 -24.92
N ALA A 109 5.84 -12.70 -25.65
CA ALA A 109 4.38 -12.80 -25.56
C ALA A 109 3.92 -13.22 -24.15
N VAL A 110 4.58 -14.18 -23.51
CA VAL A 110 4.27 -14.59 -22.13
C VAL A 110 4.52 -13.46 -21.14
N MET A 111 5.66 -12.78 -21.24
CA MET A 111 5.99 -11.66 -20.36
C MET A 111 5.00 -10.50 -20.51
N LEU A 112 4.63 -10.14 -21.74
CA LEU A 112 3.65 -9.10 -22.02
C LEU A 112 2.23 -9.49 -21.59
N SER A 113 1.83 -10.76 -21.75
CA SER A 113 0.55 -11.26 -21.22
C SER A 113 0.49 -11.13 -19.71
N ARG A 114 1.54 -11.53 -19.01
CA ARG A 114 1.62 -11.40 -17.54
C ARG A 114 1.59 -9.93 -17.09
N LEU A 115 2.25 -9.03 -17.82
CA LEU A 115 2.15 -7.59 -17.58
C LEU A 115 0.70 -7.11 -17.76
N TYR A 116 0.07 -7.52 -18.86
CA TYR A 116 -1.32 -7.17 -19.13
C TYR A 116 -2.25 -7.63 -18.01
N ASP A 117 -2.10 -8.87 -17.53
CA ASP A 117 -2.89 -9.43 -16.43
C ASP A 117 -2.67 -8.65 -15.11
N LYS A 118 -1.45 -8.14 -14.87
CA LYS A 118 -1.15 -7.29 -13.70
C LYS A 118 -1.78 -5.91 -13.79
N LEU A 119 -1.85 -5.35 -14.99
CA LEU A 119 -2.50 -4.05 -15.24
C LEU A 119 -4.03 -4.16 -15.26
N HIS A 120 -4.56 -5.32 -15.64
CA HIS A 120 -5.99 -5.59 -15.78
C HIS A 120 -6.37 -6.85 -14.99
N PRO A 121 -6.19 -6.87 -13.65
CA PRO A 121 -6.60 -8.01 -12.86
C PRO A 121 -8.10 -8.25 -13.05
N ALA A 122 -8.52 -9.53 -13.05
CA ALA A 122 -9.93 -9.87 -12.97
C ALA A 122 -10.54 -9.10 -11.79
N GLN A 123 -11.70 -8.46 -12.00
CA GLN A 123 -12.34 -7.64 -10.97
C GLN A 123 -12.61 -8.52 -9.73
N THR A 124 -11.71 -8.47 -8.78
CA THR A 124 -12.01 -8.89 -7.41
C THR A 124 -12.79 -7.75 -6.77
N ALA A 125 -13.81 -8.07 -6.00
CA ALA A 125 -14.60 -7.05 -5.31
C ALA A 125 -13.64 -6.17 -4.48
N ASN A 126 -13.43 -4.95 -4.92
CA ASN A 126 -12.63 -3.97 -4.20
C ASN A 126 -13.39 -3.59 -2.93
N GLU A 127 -12.78 -3.75 -1.76
CA GLU A 127 -13.34 -3.23 -0.52
C GLU A 127 -12.64 -1.93 -0.17
N ALA A 128 -13.36 -0.83 -0.33
CA ALA A 128 -12.94 0.46 0.21
C ALA A 128 -13.45 0.59 1.64
N MET A 129 -12.53 0.86 2.56
CA MET A 129 -12.82 1.05 3.97
C MET A 129 -12.46 2.46 4.39
N VAL A 130 -13.22 3.02 5.34
CA VAL A 130 -12.88 4.28 5.99
C VAL A 130 -12.78 4.08 7.49
N LEU A 131 -11.76 4.68 8.10
CA LEU A 131 -11.53 4.68 9.54
C LEU A 131 -11.80 6.07 10.09
N LEU A 132 -12.83 6.18 10.93
CA LEU A 132 -13.27 7.41 11.55
C LEU A 132 -12.89 7.45 13.02
N ARG A 133 -12.15 8.49 13.40
CA ARG A 133 -11.82 8.74 14.81
C ARG A 133 -12.99 9.45 15.52
N SER A 134 -12.98 9.42 16.83
CA SER A 134 -13.98 10.15 17.63
C SER A 134 -13.96 11.64 17.33
N GLY A 135 -15.12 12.21 16.98
CA GLY A 135 -15.27 13.63 16.64
C GLY A 135 -15.01 13.98 15.17
N GLU A 136 -14.62 13.02 14.35
CA GLU A 136 -14.51 13.21 12.90
C GLU A 136 -15.90 13.08 12.25
N GLU A 137 -16.22 14.01 11.36
CA GLU A 137 -17.42 14.01 10.53
C GLU A 137 -17.06 13.45 9.16
N ALA A 138 -17.94 12.65 8.58
CA ALA A 138 -17.82 12.17 7.20
C ALA A 138 -18.99 12.73 6.40
N GLU A 139 -18.71 13.57 5.43
CA GLU A 139 -19.73 14.20 4.59
C GLU A 139 -20.37 13.21 3.62
N ASP A 140 -19.57 12.28 3.06
CA ASP A 140 -20.05 11.25 2.15
C ASP A 140 -19.35 9.90 2.41
N LEU A 141 -20.14 8.88 2.69
CA LEU A 141 -19.68 7.52 2.90
C LEU A 141 -20.07 6.57 1.76
N SER A 142 -20.72 7.04 0.71
CA SER A 142 -21.29 6.20 -0.34
C SER A 142 -20.26 5.38 -1.11
N GLY A 143 -19.01 5.83 -1.16
CA GLY A 143 -17.89 5.13 -1.81
C GLY A 143 -17.26 4.01 -0.99
N TYR A 144 -17.70 3.78 0.27
CA TYR A 144 -17.09 2.81 1.17
C TYR A 144 -18.03 1.64 1.42
N GLN A 145 -17.49 0.41 1.41
CA GLN A 145 -18.22 -0.80 1.77
C GLN A 145 -18.14 -1.07 3.27
N THR A 146 -17.09 -0.59 3.94
CA THR A 146 -16.85 -0.80 5.38
C THR A 146 -16.49 0.51 6.07
N VAL A 147 -17.18 0.79 7.17
CA VAL A 147 -16.94 1.94 8.05
C VAL A 147 -16.42 1.45 9.39
N ILE A 148 -15.25 1.93 9.79
CA ILE A 148 -14.60 1.59 11.06
C ILE A 148 -14.74 2.77 12.02
N LEU A 149 -15.44 2.60 13.12
CA LEU A 149 -15.64 3.64 14.14
C LEU A 149 -14.72 3.40 15.32
N THR A 150 -13.66 4.21 15.48
CA THR A 150 -12.71 4.04 16.59
C THR A 150 -13.32 4.58 17.88
N ALA A 151 -13.87 3.69 18.67
CA ALA A 151 -14.59 4.04 19.90
C ALA A 151 -14.21 3.16 21.09
N GLY A 152 -13.41 2.10 20.88
CA GLY A 152 -12.98 1.18 21.92
C GLY A 152 -11.55 1.39 22.35
N THR A 153 -11.28 1.28 23.64
CA THR A 153 -9.92 1.23 24.19
C THR A 153 -9.80 0.03 25.12
N LEU A 154 -8.93 -0.92 24.76
CA LEU A 154 -8.62 -2.08 25.59
C LEU A 154 -7.44 -1.73 26.51
N THR A 155 -7.65 -1.89 27.81
CA THR A 155 -6.67 -1.55 28.86
C THR A 155 -6.54 -2.68 29.88
N GLY A 156 -5.53 -2.60 30.74
CA GLY A 156 -5.27 -3.60 31.79
C GLY A 156 -4.42 -4.76 31.26
N GLY A 157 -3.54 -5.30 32.08
CA GLY A 157 -2.63 -6.39 31.71
C GLY A 157 -3.24 -7.78 31.95
N GLN A 158 -3.27 -8.21 33.19
CA GLN A 158 -3.82 -9.53 33.60
C GLN A 158 -5.35 -9.55 33.62
N ASN A 159 -6.00 -8.38 33.78
CA ASN A 159 -7.45 -8.22 33.79
C ASN A 159 -7.82 -7.15 32.74
N PRO A 160 -7.80 -7.48 31.46
CA PRO A 160 -8.13 -6.54 30.41
C PRO A 160 -9.61 -6.09 30.49
N ARG A 161 -9.83 -4.83 30.21
CA ARG A 161 -11.15 -4.20 30.18
C ARG A 161 -11.29 -3.37 28.92
N LEU A 162 -12.43 -3.46 28.28
CA LEU A 162 -12.79 -2.62 27.15
C LEU A 162 -13.62 -1.43 27.62
N ALA A 163 -13.09 -0.22 27.40
CA ALA A 163 -13.84 1.01 27.57
C ALA A 163 -14.37 1.49 26.22
N LEU A 164 -15.65 1.82 26.14
CA LEU A 164 -16.29 2.34 24.92
C LEU A 164 -16.59 3.83 25.12
N SER A 165 -16.25 4.63 24.10
CA SER A 165 -16.55 6.07 24.03
C SER A 165 -17.08 6.41 22.66
N VAL A 166 -18.38 6.20 22.43
CA VAL A 166 -19.06 6.44 21.16
C VAL A 166 -19.66 7.85 21.18
N SER A 167 -19.20 8.73 20.32
CA SER A 167 -19.73 10.08 20.17
C SER A 167 -21.10 10.08 19.50
N ASN A 168 -21.85 11.20 19.62
CA ASN A 168 -23.13 11.34 18.93
C ASN A 168 -22.96 11.33 17.40
N THR A 169 -21.89 11.92 16.88
CA THR A 169 -21.54 11.87 15.47
C THR A 169 -21.34 10.44 15.00
N GLN A 170 -20.58 9.64 15.75
CA GLN A 170 -20.37 8.21 15.42
C GLN A 170 -21.67 7.39 15.45
N LYS A 171 -22.60 7.69 16.35
CA LYS A 171 -23.92 7.04 16.36
C LYS A 171 -24.72 7.35 15.09
N GLN A 172 -24.72 8.61 14.65
CA GLN A 172 -25.37 9.04 13.41
C GLN A 172 -24.74 8.38 12.18
N VAL A 173 -23.40 8.33 12.14
CA VAL A 173 -22.66 7.62 11.08
C VAL A 173 -23.03 6.13 11.06
N MET A 174 -23.08 5.48 12.21
CA MET A 174 -23.46 4.07 12.33
C MET A 174 -24.88 3.82 11.80
N GLU A 175 -25.84 4.65 12.17
CA GLU A 175 -27.24 4.56 11.70
C GLU A 175 -27.30 4.72 10.18
N THR A 176 -26.62 5.73 9.63
CA THR A 176 -26.59 5.99 8.18
C THR A 176 -25.91 4.87 7.41
N ALA A 177 -24.75 4.41 7.87
CA ALA A 177 -24.00 3.32 7.24
C ALA A 177 -24.79 1.99 7.25
N THR A 178 -25.42 1.67 8.39
CA THR A 178 -26.27 0.48 8.52
C THR A 178 -27.47 0.55 7.59
N ALA A 179 -28.14 1.70 7.51
CA ALA A 179 -29.29 1.92 6.62
C ALA A 179 -28.89 1.78 5.13
N SER A 180 -27.65 2.11 4.80
CA SER A 180 -27.08 1.98 3.45
C SER A 180 -26.54 0.57 3.14
N GLY A 181 -26.63 -0.37 4.08
CA GLY A 181 -26.13 -1.74 3.91
C GLY A 181 -24.62 -1.88 3.99
N GLN A 182 -23.93 -0.88 4.51
CA GLN A 182 -22.47 -0.91 4.72
C GLN A 182 -22.13 -1.76 5.96
N THR A 183 -20.95 -2.37 5.95
CA THR A 183 -20.39 -3.05 7.13
C THR A 183 -19.90 -2.01 8.14
N VAL A 184 -20.31 -2.13 9.40
CA VAL A 184 -19.85 -1.21 10.47
C VAL A 184 -19.03 -1.99 11.50
N LEU A 185 -17.77 -1.61 11.67
CA LEU A 185 -16.85 -2.25 12.60
C LEU A 185 -16.53 -1.33 13.80
N LEU A 186 -16.48 -1.93 14.98
CA LEU A 186 -15.98 -1.28 16.18
C LEU A 186 -14.43 -1.25 16.15
N GLY A 187 -13.86 -0.08 16.01
CA GLY A 187 -12.41 0.13 16.11
C GLY A 187 -11.96 0.13 17.57
N ILE A 188 -11.07 -0.79 17.92
CA ILE A 188 -10.52 -0.97 19.25
C ILE A 188 -9.02 -0.75 19.20
N SER A 189 -8.52 0.18 20.02
CA SER A 189 -7.10 0.41 20.24
C SER A 189 -6.62 -0.21 21.55
N GLY A 190 -5.33 -0.53 21.63
CA GLY A 190 -4.72 -1.03 22.85
C GLY A 190 -3.21 -1.15 22.71
N GLN A 191 -2.52 -1.32 23.83
CA GLN A 191 -1.09 -1.56 23.86
C GLN A 191 -0.78 -3.04 24.14
N SER A 192 0.38 -3.51 23.74
CA SER A 192 0.79 -4.91 23.87
C SER A 192 0.58 -5.53 25.26
N GLY A 193 0.65 -4.71 26.31
CA GLY A 193 0.40 -5.15 27.68
C GLY A 193 -0.97 -5.79 27.91
N VAL A 194 -1.99 -5.46 27.11
CA VAL A 194 -3.34 -6.06 27.21
C VAL A 194 -3.38 -7.51 26.73
N LEU A 195 -2.38 -7.95 25.96
CA LEU A 195 -2.27 -9.31 25.45
C LEU A 195 -1.63 -10.29 26.45
N LYS A 196 -1.29 -9.86 27.67
CA LYS A 196 -0.79 -10.76 28.73
C LYS A 196 -1.80 -11.84 29.15
N SER A 197 -3.08 -11.58 28.91
CA SER A 197 -4.16 -12.56 29.06
C SER A 197 -5.06 -12.54 27.83
N THR A 198 -4.66 -13.25 26.78
CA THR A 198 -5.35 -13.28 25.47
C THR A 198 -6.80 -13.75 25.59
N ALA A 199 -7.08 -14.76 26.39
CA ALA A 199 -8.44 -15.27 26.60
C ALA A 199 -9.34 -14.24 27.29
N ALA A 200 -8.86 -13.56 28.34
CA ALA A 200 -9.66 -12.54 29.03
C ALA A 200 -9.85 -11.30 28.16
N ALA A 201 -8.84 -10.92 27.36
CA ALA A 201 -8.98 -9.85 26.36
C ALA A 201 -10.03 -10.19 25.31
N ALA A 202 -10.03 -11.43 24.78
CA ALA A 202 -11.02 -11.90 23.82
C ALA A 202 -12.43 -11.89 24.43
N THR A 203 -12.60 -12.33 25.67
CA THR A 203 -13.89 -12.28 26.38
C THR A 203 -14.40 -10.84 26.50
N ALA A 204 -13.56 -9.89 26.94
CA ALA A 204 -13.96 -8.49 27.07
C ALA A 204 -14.41 -7.85 25.76
N VAL A 205 -13.78 -8.22 24.64
CA VAL A 205 -14.18 -7.74 23.30
C VAL A 205 -15.45 -8.46 22.85
N ALA A 206 -15.55 -9.77 23.05
CA ALA A 206 -16.71 -10.57 22.64
C ALA A 206 -18.01 -10.11 23.35
N GLU A 207 -17.94 -9.82 24.65
CA GLU A 207 -19.07 -9.30 25.43
C GLU A 207 -19.58 -7.97 24.84
N ALA A 208 -18.70 -7.08 24.41
CA ALA A 208 -19.08 -5.81 23.81
C ALA A 208 -19.70 -5.97 22.41
N LEU A 209 -19.44 -7.07 21.72
CA LEU A 209 -20.00 -7.35 20.38
C LEU A 209 -21.33 -8.13 20.44
N THR A 210 -21.64 -8.82 21.52
CA THR A 210 -22.76 -9.78 21.61
C THR A 210 -24.10 -9.10 21.36
N ASP A 211 -24.35 -7.96 21.97
CA ASP A 211 -25.62 -7.21 21.86
C ASP A 211 -25.45 -5.87 21.11
N SER A 212 -24.42 -5.79 20.29
CA SER A 212 -24.09 -4.55 19.58
C SER A 212 -24.58 -4.57 18.12
N SER A 213 -24.80 -3.38 17.57
CA SER A 213 -25.13 -3.18 16.15
C SER A 213 -23.89 -3.25 15.23
N TYR A 214 -22.70 -3.57 15.77
CA TYR A 214 -21.51 -3.72 14.97
C TYR A 214 -21.46 -5.10 14.29
N ASP A 215 -21.08 -5.13 13.03
CA ASP A 215 -20.88 -6.36 12.25
C ASP A 215 -19.61 -7.10 12.64
N GLY A 216 -18.72 -6.42 13.36
CA GLY A 216 -17.44 -6.98 13.80
C GLY A 216 -16.54 -5.94 14.44
N VAL A 217 -15.23 -6.20 14.42
CA VAL A 217 -14.24 -5.38 15.09
C VAL A 217 -13.03 -5.13 14.19
N TYR A 218 -12.45 -3.94 14.32
CA TYR A 218 -11.12 -3.59 13.84
C TYR A 218 -10.19 -3.45 15.04
N LEU A 219 -9.21 -4.32 15.15
CA LEU A 219 -8.26 -4.39 16.25
C LEU A 219 -6.96 -3.65 15.89
N ASN A 220 -6.67 -2.55 16.55
CA ASN A 220 -5.40 -1.83 16.43
C ASN A 220 -4.64 -1.95 17.76
N ILE A 221 -4.04 -3.11 17.97
CA ILE A 221 -3.23 -3.41 19.15
C ILE A 221 -1.77 -3.30 18.75
N THR A 222 -1.06 -2.31 19.32
CA THR A 222 0.37 -2.13 19.05
C THR A 222 1.15 -3.31 19.63
N PRO A 223 1.75 -4.20 18.82
CA PRO A 223 2.54 -5.31 19.34
C PRO A 223 3.85 -4.77 19.94
N SER A 224 4.39 -5.45 20.97
CA SER A 224 5.80 -5.31 21.30
C SER A 224 6.62 -6.30 20.47
N ALA A 225 7.89 -6.00 20.24
CA ALA A 225 8.79 -6.89 19.49
C ALA A 225 8.87 -8.32 20.08
N GLU A 226 8.52 -8.49 21.36
CA GLU A 226 8.53 -9.76 22.09
C GLU A 226 7.23 -10.56 22.01
N ASN A 227 6.14 -10.01 21.45
CA ASN A 227 4.78 -10.55 21.60
C ASN A 227 4.02 -10.73 20.27
N GLY A 228 4.71 -10.94 19.14
CA GLY A 228 4.06 -11.17 17.83
C GLY A 228 3.07 -12.34 17.86
N ASP A 229 3.43 -13.43 18.52
CA ASP A 229 2.59 -14.64 18.63
C ASP A 229 1.35 -14.43 19.51
N THR A 230 1.39 -13.49 20.46
CA THR A 230 0.25 -13.22 21.34
C THR A 230 -0.90 -12.51 20.64
N LEU A 231 -0.63 -11.71 19.60
CA LEU A 231 -1.68 -11.09 18.80
C LEU A 231 -2.48 -12.15 18.02
N ALA A 232 -1.79 -13.09 17.38
CA ALA A 232 -2.44 -14.19 16.68
C ALA A 232 -3.26 -15.06 17.63
N ALA A 233 -2.74 -15.39 18.80
CA ALA A 233 -3.46 -16.15 19.83
C ALA A 233 -4.71 -15.40 20.36
N PHE A 234 -4.62 -14.09 20.52
CA PHE A 234 -5.77 -13.26 20.90
C PHE A 234 -6.86 -13.28 19.82
N VAL A 235 -6.49 -13.07 18.55
CA VAL A 235 -7.44 -13.07 17.44
C VAL A 235 -8.08 -14.45 17.26
N GLN A 236 -7.32 -15.54 17.46
CA GLN A 236 -7.86 -16.92 17.46
C GLN A 236 -8.88 -17.13 18.58
N ALA A 237 -8.58 -16.68 19.80
CA ALA A 237 -9.51 -16.77 20.93
C ALA A 237 -10.77 -15.95 20.68
N LEU A 238 -10.63 -14.75 20.11
CA LEU A 238 -11.78 -13.91 19.74
C LEU A 238 -12.60 -14.54 18.63
N ARG A 239 -11.98 -15.13 17.59
CA ARG A 239 -12.69 -15.87 16.53
C ARG A 239 -13.54 -17.01 17.09
N ALA A 240 -13.01 -17.76 18.08
CA ALA A 240 -13.75 -18.82 18.74
C ALA A 240 -14.95 -18.29 19.55
N ALA A 241 -14.84 -17.10 20.13
CA ALA A 241 -15.91 -16.47 20.93
C ALA A 241 -17.00 -15.82 20.06
N VAL A 242 -16.64 -15.28 18.90
CA VAL A 242 -17.57 -14.56 17.99
C VAL A 242 -17.41 -15.03 16.54
N PRO A 243 -17.76 -16.27 16.22
CA PRO A 243 -17.50 -16.90 14.92
C PRO A 243 -18.14 -16.17 13.72
N GLU A 244 -19.29 -15.54 13.93
CA GLU A 244 -20.07 -14.85 12.87
C GLU A 244 -19.67 -13.37 12.68
N LYS A 245 -18.86 -12.81 13.59
CA LYS A 245 -18.45 -11.40 13.49
C LYS A 245 -17.23 -11.25 12.61
N LYS A 246 -17.12 -10.15 11.86
CA LYS A 246 -15.92 -9.81 11.09
C LYS A 246 -14.78 -9.41 12.02
N LEU A 247 -13.59 -9.96 11.78
CA LEU A 247 -12.38 -9.65 12.53
C LEU A 247 -11.33 -9.04 11.59
N TYR A 248 -11.16 -7.74 11.67
CA TYR A 248 -10.12 -7.01 10.94
C TYR A 248 -9.02 -6.62 11.92
N VAL A 249 -7.77 -6.79 11.52
CA VAL A 249 -6.62 -6.59 12.40
C VAL A 249 -5.61 -5.65 11.75
N ALA A 250 -5.29 -4.56 12.42
CA ALA A 250 -4.17 -3.73 12.05
C ALA A 250 -2.85 -4.43 12.38
N ALA A 251 -1.94 -4.42 11.44
CA ALA A 251 -0.60 -4.94 11.65
C ALA A 251 0.44 -4.01 11.03
N SER A 252 1.53 -3.76 11.76
CA SER A 252 2.66 -3.00 11.20
C SER A 252 3.28 -3.79 10.05
N ALA A 253 3.40 -3.15 8.91
CA ALA A 253 4.00 -3.76 7.74
C ALA A 253 5.47 -4.12 8.03
N PRO A 254 5.95 -5.29 7.55
CA PRO A 254 7.36 -5.64 7.71
C PRO A 254 8.25 -4.65 6.96
N ALA A 255 9.27 -4.16 7.64
CA ALA A 255 10.33 -3.36 7.02
C ALA A 255 11.38 -4.33 6.49
N ARG A 256 11.48 -4.45 5.17
CA ARG A 256 12.31 -5.43 4.47
C ARG A 256 11.99 -6.89 4.89
N ARG A 257 12.79 -7.86 4.48
CA ARG A 257 12.60 -9.30 4.78
C ARG A 257 13.12 -9.71 6.16
N GLU A 258 12.95 -8.88 7.17
CA GLU A 258 13.32 -9.20 8.55
C GLU A 258 12.30 -10.14 9.21
N ALA A 259 12.62 -10.68 10.38
CA ALA A 259 11.76 -11.58 11.15
C ALA A 259 10.35 -10.97 11.30
N ILE A 260 9.37 -11.64 10.75
CA ILE A 260 7.99 -11.17 10.66
C ILE A 260 7.17 -11.87 11.74
N PRO A 261 6.21 -11.19 12.41
CA PRO A 261 5.18 -11.84 13.19
C PRO A 261 4.51 -12.96 12.41
N ASP A 262 3.98 -13.98 13.07
CA ASP A 262 3.30 -15.10 12.42
C ASP A 262 2.02 -14.61 11.69
N TYR A 263 2.21 -14.01 10.50
CA TYR A 263 1.12 -13.56 9.64
C TYR A 263 0.28 -14.71 9.12
N GLN A 264 0.82 -15.93 9.04
CA GLN A 264 0.04 -17.10 8.64
C GLN A 264 -1.00 -17.45 9.71
N ALA A 265 -0.60 -17.47 10.97
CA ALA A 265 -1.53 -17.72 12.07
C ALA A 265 -2.57 -16.61 12.19
N LEU A 266 -2.14 -15.35 12.05
CA LEU A 266 -3.03 -14.19 12.07
C LEU A 266 -4.03 -14.24 10.91
N GLY A 267 -3.58 -14.54 9.69
CA GLY A 267 -4.43 -14.64 8.50
C GLY A 267 -5.41 -15.81 8.51
N LYS A 268 -5.17 -16.85 9.32
CA LYS A 268 -6.14 -17.95 9.52
C LYS A 268 -7.31 -17.51 10.40
N ALA A 269 -7.08 -16.65 11.37
CA ALA A 269 -8.07 -16.22 12.34
C ALA A 269 -8.80 -14.94 11.94
N ALA A 270 -8.11 -14.00 11.29
CA ALA A 270 -8.66 -12.74 10.80
C ALA A 270 -9.34 -12.90 9.43
N ASP A 271 -10.37 -12.11 9.17
CA ASP A 271 -10.97 -11.99 7.84
C ASP A 271 -10.12 -11.06 6.98
N ARG A 272 -9.51 -10.03 7.59
CA ARG A 272 -8.63 -9.08 6.92
C ARG A 272 -7.51 -8.57 7.83
N ILE A 273 -6.34 -8.39 7.25
CA ILE A 273 -5.21 -7.71 7.87
C ILE A 273 -5.01 -6.38 7.17
N VAL A 274 -5.10 -5.28 7.92
CA VAL A 274 -4.90 -3.92 7.45
C VAL A 274 -3.45 -3.52 7.77
N LEU A 275 -2.63 -3.47 6.74
CA LEU A 275 -1.21 -3.14 6.86
C LEU A 275 -1.03 -1.64 7.13
N GLN A 276 -0.27 -1.34 8.17
CA GLN A 276 0.19 -0.01 8.52
C GLN A 276 1.65 0.13 8.12
N VAL A 277 1.92 0.94 7.12
CA VAL A 277 3.26 1.19 6.60
C VAL A 277 3.83 2.43 7.25
N SER A 278 5.09 2.36 7.69
CA SER A 278 5.78 3.51 8.25
C SER A 278 6.09 4.55 7.18
N GLY A 279 5.89 5.82 7.50
CA GLY A 279 6.38 6.93 6.69
C GLY A 279 7.90 6.98 6.65
N HIS A 280 8.43 7.77 5.74
CA HIS A 280 9.86 8.07 5.64
C HIS A 280 10.11 9.54 6.00
N GLU A 281 11.00 9.76 6.96
CA GLU A 281 11.42 11.09 7.37
C GLU A 281 12.93 11.27 7.11
N ASP A 282 13.29 12.32 6.37
CA ASP A 282 14.67 12.74 6.14
C ASP A 282 14.73 14.27 6.15
N THR A 283 15.47 14.82 7.10
CA THR A 283 15.59 16.27 7.30
C THR A 283 16.94 16.83 6.88
N ASP A 284 17.85 15.99 6.39
CA ASP A 284 19.22 16.38 6.07
C ASP A 284 19.35 17.02 4.67
N GLY A 285 18.33 16.89 3.83
CA GLY A 285 18.28 17.47 2.49
C GLY A 285 17.90 18.96 2.45
N ALA A 286 18.05 19.57 1.28
CA ALA A 286 17.61 20.95 1.03
C ALA A 286 16.09 21.12 1.22
N VAL A 287 15.31 20.09 0.90
CA VAL A 287 13.88 19.99 1.17
C VAL A 287 13.67 18.80 2.10
N PRO A 288 13.12 19.01 3.30
CA PRO A 288 12.87 17.91 4.22
C PRO A 288 11.79 16.98 3.67
N VAL A 289 11.98 15.68 3.84
CA VAL A 289 11.09 14.63 3.39
C VAL A 289 10.23 14.15 4.56
N TYR A 290 8.93 14.04 4.33
CA TYR A 290 7.96 13.47 5.28
C TYR A 290 6.96 12.59 4.51
N ALA A 291 7.49 11.69 3.68
CA ALA A 291 6.68 10.87 2.79
C ALA A 291 5.81 9.88 3.56
N MET A 292 4.50 9.91 3.31
CA MET A 292 3.53 8.98 3.87
C MET A 292 3.47 7.73 3.00
N GLU A 293 3.44 6.56 3.63
CA GLU A 293 3.40 5.24 2.98
C GLU A 293 4.22 5.19 1.66
N PRO A 294 5.57 5.38 1.70
CA PRO A 294 6.39 5.40 0.50
C PRO A 294 6.20 4.12 -0.32
N LEU A 295 6.12 4.26 -1.64
CA LEU A 295 5.83 3.12 -2.53
C LEU A 295 6.84 1.99 -2.36
N GLU A 296 8.12 2.33 -2.11
CA GLU A 296 9.17 1.36 -1.81
C GLU A 296 8.87 0.51 -0.57
N THR A 297 8.42 1.16 0.51
CA THR A 297 8.08 0.47 1.77
C THR A 297 6.85 -0.42 1.60
N VAL A 298 5.86 0.05 0.84
CA VAL A 298 4.68 -0.75 0.49
C VAL A 298 5.10 -1.98 -0.33
N TYR A 299 5.99 -1.81 -1.31
CA TYR A 299 6.51 -2.93 -2.11
C TYR A 299 7.20 -3.98 -1.22
N TYR A 300 8.11 -3.57 -0.34
CA TYR A 300 8.81 -4.51 0.55
C TYR A 300 7.85 -5.24 1.50
N ALA A 301 6.86 -4.55 2.02
CA ALA A 301 5.86 -5.17 2.88
C ALA A 301 5.06 -6.25 2.12
N LEU A 302 4.60 -5.94 0.93
CA LEU A 302 3.84 -6.89 0.10
C LEU A 302 4.69 -8.06 -0.37
N SER A 303 5.93 -7.81 -0.80
CA SER A 303 6.89 -8.86 -1.20
C SER A 303 7.19 -9.80 -0.03
N ALA A 304 7.40 -9.27 1.18
CA ALA A 304 7.65 -10.09 2.36
C ALA A 304 6.46 -10.98 2.75
N LEU A 305 5.23 -10.58 2.41
CA LEU A 305 4.00 -11.30 2.76
C LEU A 305 3.46 -12.18 1.64
N ASN A 306 3.96 -12.05 0.41
CA ASN A 306 3.42 -12.69 -0.78
C ASN A 306 3.22 -14.20 -0.66
N ASP A 307 4.20 -14.90 -0.04
CA ASP A 307 4.15 -16.35 0.16
C ASP A 307 3.51 -16.76 1.50
N GLN A 308 3.11 -15.80 2.33
CA GLN A 308 2.63 -16.08 3.69
C GLN A 308 1.13 -15.93 3.83
N ILE A 309 0.53 -15.01 3.07
CA ILE A 309 -0.90 -14.72 3.16
C ILE A 309 -1.44 -14.30 1.79
N SER A 310 -2.66 -14.75 1.48
CA SER A 310 -3.35 -14.32 0.26
C SER A 310 -3.58 -12.81 0.25
N GLY A 311 -3.31 -12.17 -0.89
CA GLY A 311 -3.57 -10.74 -1.10
C GLY A 311 -5.03 -10.36 -0.83
N GLU A 312 -5.97 -11.27 -1.06
CA GLU A 312 -7.40 -11.05 -0.75
C GLU A 312 -7.67 -10.78 0.74
N LYS A 313 -6.80 -11.25 1.62
CA LYS A 313 -6.89 -10.99 3.07
C LYS A 313 -6.14 -9.74 3.52
N LEU A 314 -5.44 -9.08 2.62
CA LEU A 314 -4.69 -7.86 2.90
C LEU A 314 -5.48 -6.61 2.51
N ALA A 315 -5.24 -5.54 3.24
CA ALA A 315 -5.61 -4.18 2.88
C ALA A 315 -4.45 -3.25 3.27
N LEU A 316 -4.33 -2.12 2.62
CA LEU A 316 -3.37 -1.08 2.98
C LEU A 316 -4.10 0.08 3.68
N LEU A 317 -3.60 0.49 4.84
CA LEU A 317 -4.01 1.74 5.46
C LEU A 317 -3.30 2.90 4.75
N LEU A 318 -4.08 3.83 4.25
CA LEU A 318 -3.63 5.06 3.61
C LEU A 318 -4.02 6.27 4.45
N THR A 319 -3.10 7.22 4.59
CA THR A 319 -3.34 8.44 5.36
C THR A 319 -3.79 9.55 4.42
N ALA A 320 -4.99 10.08 4.66
CA ALA A 320 -5.54 11.20 3.89
C ALA A 320 -5.01 12.58 4.31
N GLU A 321 -4.31 12.65 5.45
CA GLU A 321 -3.69 13.87 5.95
C GLU A 321 -2.33 14.10 5.28
N GLY A 322 -1.94 15.36 5.15
CA GLY A 322 -0.55 15.70 4.85
C GLY A 322 0.33 15.58 6.09
N HIS A 323 1.62 15.34 5.90
CA HIS A 323 2.62 15.38 6.96
C HIS A 323 3.76 16.32 6.60
N GLY A 324 4.18 17.15 7.54
CA GLY A 324 5.17 18.16 7.22
C GLY A 324 5.47 19.10 8.37
N ARG A 325 6.15 20.20 8.09
CA ARG A 325 6.49 21.20 9.12
C ARG A 325 6.29 22.62 8.62
N LYS A 326 6.02 23.50 9.57
CA LYS A 326 6.03 24.94 9.39
C LYS A 326 7.26 25.55 10.06
N GLY A 327 8.06 26.29 9.30
CA GLY A 327 9.30 26.90 9.77
C GLY A 327 10.29 25.85 10.30
N THR A 328 10.82 26.10 11.49
CA THR A 328 11.70 25.20 12.23
C THR A 328 10.96 24.31 13.25
N GLY A 329 9.62 24.30 13.19
CA GLY A 329 8.77 23.51 14.08
C GLY A 329 8.97 22.00 13.91
N LYS A 330 8.42 21.22 14.85
CA LYS A 330 8.37 19.76 14.72
C LYS A 330 7.41 19.37 13.59
N PRO A 331 7.65 18.24 12.93
CA PRO A 331 6.69 17.69 11.98
C PRO A 331 5.33 17.44 12.64
N THR A 332 4.27 17.69 11.89
CA THR A 332 2.89 17.50 12.34
C THR A 332 2.00 17.12 11.15
N ALA A 333 0.81 16.60 11.46
CA ALA A 333 -0.22 16.34 10.47
C ALA A 333 -0.90 17.63 10.02
N PHE A 334 -1.33 17.67 8.76
CA PHE A 334 -2.09 18.73 8.12
C PHE A 334 -3.37 18.12 7.56
N SER A 335 -4.53 18.64 7.96
CA SER A 335 -5.80 18.17 7.39
C SER A 335 -5.86 18.39 5.87
N GLY A 336 -6.68 17.60 5.18
CA GLY A 336 -6.87 17.71 3.73
C GLY A 336 -7.25 19.13 3.29
N ASP A 337 -8.15 19.80 4.03
CA ASP A 337 -8.54 21.19 3.77
C ASP A 337 -7.35 22.15 3.89
N THR A 338 -6.49 21.91 4.87
CA THR A 338 -5.28 22.72 5.07
C THR A 338 -4.29 22.49 3.91
N VAL A 339 -4.13 21.25 3.47
CA VAL A 339 -3.29 20.91 2.30
C VAL A 339 -3.84 21.62 1.05
N ALA A 340 -5.14 21.52 0.77
CA ALA A 340 -5.78 22.18 -0.37
C ALA A 340 -5.63 23.72 -0.33
N ALA A 341 -5.78 24.31 0.85
CA ALA A 341 -5.57 25.75 1.02
C ALA A 341 -4.11 26.19 0.84
N LEU A 342 -3.16 25.32 1.12
CA LEU A 342 -1.72 25.55 0.89
C LEU A 342 -1.34 25.32 -0.58
N GLU A 343 -1.92 24.33 -1.26
CA GLU A 343 -1.72 24.12 -2.70
C GLU A 343 -2.07 25.35 -3.53
N ALA A 344 -3.17 26.02 -3.18
CA ALA A 344 -3.60 27.26 -3.84
C ALA A 344 -2.58 28.42 -3.72
N LYS A 345 -1.63 28.35 -2.79
CA LYS A 345 -0.67 29.43 -2.46
C LYS A 345 0.79 29.02 -2.67
N GLY A 346 1.06 27.73 -2.73
CA GLY A 346 2.39 27.14 -2.79
C GLY A 346 2.79 26.66 -4.18
N ARG A 347 3.95 26.04 -4.23
CA ARG A 347 4.40 25.26 -5.39
C ARG A 347 4.27 23.79 -5.07
N THR A 348 3.66 23.05 -5.97
CA THR A 348 3.46 21.60 -5.84
C THR A 348 4.45 20.84 -6.69
N TYR A 349 4.94 19.74 -6.15
CA TYR A 349 5.91 18.86 -6.77
C TYR A 349 5.48 17.41 -6.57
N TYR A 350 6.11 16.50 -7.30
CA TYR A 350 5.94 15.07 -7.14
C TYR A 350 7.30 14.37 -7.08
N SER A 351 7.48 13.52 -6.10
CA SER A 351 8.67 12.69 -5.96
C SER A 351 8.40 11.31 -6.52
N ASP A 352 9.03 10.96 -7.64
CA ASP A 352 8.92 9.62 -8.20
C ASP A 352 9.57 8.55 -7.29
N ARG A 353 10.57 8.92 -6.49
CA ARG A 353 11.22 8.02 -5.53
C ARG A 353 10.25 7.50 -4.47
N TYR A 354 9.48 8.42 -3.88
CA TYR A 354 8.54 8.07 -2.80
C TYR A 354 7.12 7.84 -3.33
N ALA A 355 6.87 8.16 -4.60
CA ALA A 355 5.54 8.23 -5.21
C ALA A 355 4.58 9.06 -4.35
N CYS A 356 5.02 10.23 -3.92
CA CYS A 356 4.26 11.17 -3.09
C CYS A 356 4.32 12.57 -3.67
N ALA A 357 3.24 13.32 -3.52
CA ALA A 357 3.23 14.75 -3.76
C ALA A 357 3.82 15.50 -2.55
N TYR A 358 4.39 16.66 -2.79
CA TYR A 358 4.72 17.61 -1.75
C TYR A 358 4.53 19.04 -2.22
N LEU A 359 4.24 19.92 -1.30
CA LEU A 359 4.11 21.35 -1.55
C LEU A 359 5.10 22.15 -0.69
N GLU A 360 5.51 23.26 -1.25
CA GLU A 360 6.37 24.23 -0.58
C GLU A 360 5.70 25.63 -0.61
N THR A 361 5.69 26.28 0.53
CA THR A 361 5.43 27.71 0.65
C THR A 361 6.68 28.40 1.20
N LYS A 362 6.61 29.68 1.53
CA LYS A 362 7.74 30.43 2.10
C LYS A 362 8.27 29.80 3.41
N ASP A 363 7.37 29.18 4.20
CA ASP A 363 7.67 28.70 5.55
C ASP A 363 7.15 27.30 5.86
N THR A 364 6.55 26.61 4.90
CA THR A 364 5.88 25.32 5.15
C THR A 364 6.22 24.33 4.04
N VAL A 365 6.56 23.10 4.44
CA VAL A 365 6.71 21.95 3.56
C VAL A 365 5.75 20.86 4.04
N VAL A 366 4.91 20.34 3.13
CA VAL A 366 3.95 19.27 3.44
C VAL A 366 4.01 18.21 2.35
N TRP A 367 4.13 16.96 2.75
CA TRP A 367 4.03 15.77 1.90
C TRP A 367 2.64 15.16 2.06
N TYR A 368 2.04 14.69 0.97
CA TYR A 368 0.67 14.16 0.97
C TYR A 368 0.45 13.21 -0.21
N LEU A 369 -0.62 12.42 -0.12
CA LEU A 369 -1.04 11.54 -1.20
C LEU A 369 -2.06 12.26 -2.08
N ASN A 370 -1.63 12.65 -3.29
CA ASN A 370 -2.55 13.10 -4.33
C ASN A 370 -3.06 11.90 -5.16
N GLU A 371 -3.94 12.16 -6.13
CA GLU A 371 -4.53 11.13 -6.99
C GLU A 371 -3.46 10.22 -7.64
N LYS A 372 -2.41 10.79 -8.25
CA LYS A 372 -1.29 10.04 -8.84
C LYS A 372 -0.59 9.13 -7.82
N ALA A 373 -0.40 9.62 -6.59
CA ALA A 373 0.24 8.87 -5.52
C ALA A 373 -0.62 7.69 -5.05
N LEU A 374 -1.93 7.88 -5.01
CA LEU A 374 -2.91 6.84 -4.66
C LEU A 374 -3.00 5.78 -5.74
N GLU A 375 -3.10 6.19 -7.00
CA GLU A 375 -3.13 5.30 -8.15
C GLU A 375 -1.89 4.40 -8.19
N ALA A 376 -0.69 4.96 -7.94
CA ALA A 376 0.55 4.20 -7.88
C ALA A 376 0.50 3.10 -6.81
N ARG A 377 -0.08 3.37 -5.63
CA ARG A 377 -0.25 2.38 -4.56
C ARG A 377 -1.30 1.34 -4.92
N GLN A 378 -2.44 1.75 -5.43
CA GLN A 378 -3.49 0.82 -5.86
C GLN A 378 -3.00 -0.11 -6.96
N GLN A 379 -2.22 0.39 -7.93
CA GLN A 379 -1.61 -0.44 -8.97
C GLN A 379 -0.65 -1.47 -8.35
N LEU A 380 0.19 -1.06 -7.40
CA LEU A 380 1.10 -1.97 -6.71
C LEU A 380 0.34 -3.04 -5.92
N LEU A 381 -0.70 -2.65 -5.18
CA LEU A 381 -1.57 -3.57 -4.46
C LEU A 381 -2.17 -4.62 -5.40
N ARG A 382 -2.70 -4.20 -6.55
CA ARG A 382 -3.23 -5.12 -7.58
C ARG A 382 -2.18 -6.11 -8.08
N CYS A 383 -0.92 -5.69 -8.24
CA CYS A 383 0.17 -6.57 -8.64
C CYS A 383 0.38 -7.74 -7.66
N PHE A 384 0.06 -7.57 -6.39
CA PHE A 384 0.12 -8.59 -5.33
C PHE A 384 -1.25 -9.22 -5.00
N GLY A 385 -2.26 -8.97 -5.82
CA GLY A 385 -3.62 -9.50 -5.60
C GLY A 385 -4.35 -8.88 -4.41
N VAL A 386 -3.89 -7.72 -3.94
CA VAL A 386 -4.56 -6.96 -2.86
C VAL A 386 -5.55 -6.00 -3.49
N SER A 387 -6.84 -6.16 -3.15
CA SER A 387 -7.93 -5.38 -3.72
C SER A 387 -8.57 -4.40 -2.73
N SER A 388 -8.04 -4.29 -1.52
CA SER A 388 -8.67 -3.53 -0.45
C SER A 388 -7.77 -2.43 0.08
N CYS A 389 -8.38 -1.26 0.32
CA CYS A 389 -7.72 -0.11 0.95
C CYS A 389 -8.56 0.39 2.12
N CYS A 390 -7.89 0.85 3.17
CA CYS A 390 -8.50 1.54 4.29
C CYS A 390 -7.97 2.97 4.34
N LEU A 391 -8.86 3.95 4.31
CA LEU A 391 -8.49 5.35 4.43
C LEU A 391 -8.64 5.81 5.87
N SER A 392 -7.61 6.41 6.45
CA SER A 392 -7.71 7.08 7.75
C SER A 392 -7.97 8.55 7.55
N THR A 393 -8.99 9.06 8.22
CA THR A 393 -9.58 10.39 8.20
C THR A 393 -10.40 10.76 6.96
N PRO A 394 -11.61 11.29 7.19
CA PRO A 394 -12.58 11.56 6.15
C PRO A 394 -12.41 12.89 5.42
N ASN A 395 -11.63 13.82 5.95
CA ASN A 395 -11.53 15.18 5.42
C ASN A 395 -10.50 15.32 4.28
N GLY A 396 -10.06 14.22 3.72
CA GLY A 396 -9.35 14.17 2.46
C GLY A 396 -10.26 13.60 1.39
N THR A 397 -10.69 14.38 0.44
CA THR A 397 -11.43 13.94 -0.73
C THR A 397 -10.59 12.97 -1.57
N LEU A 398 -10.58 11.71 -1.18
CA LEU A 398 -10.31 10.63 -2.11
C LEU A 398 -11.62 10.37 -2.84
N HIS A 399 -11.83 11.05 -3.95
CA HIS A 399 -12.87 10.66 -4.88
C HIS A 399 -12.55 9.23 -5.32
N ALA A 400 -13.33 8.26 -4.83
CA ALA A 400 -13.42 6.98 -5.48
C ALA A 400 -13.87 7.28 -6.90
N GLN A 401 -12.97 7.14 -7.87
CA GLN A 401 -13.36 7.28 -9.26
C GLN A 401 -14.38 6.20 -9.59
N GLU A 402 -15.55 6.64 -10.00
CA GLU A 402 -16.44 5.84 -10.81
C GLU A 402 -15.64 5.33 -12.03
N SER A 403 -15.52 4.02 -12.13
CA SER A 403 -14.88 3.29 -13.23
C SER A 403 -15.66 3.39 -14.52
#